data_89aa68a173f4c7a5647d8bf49abd60ef
#
_entry.id   89aa68a173f4c7a5647d8bf49abd60ef
#
_cell.length_a   1.000
_cell.length_b   1.000
_cell.length_c   1.000
_cell.angle_alpha   90.00
_cell.angle_beta   90.00
_cell.angle_gamma   90.00
#
_symmetry.space_group_name_H-M   'P 1'
#
loop_
_entity.id
_entity.type
_entity.pdbx_description
1 polymer ?
#
loop_
_entity_poly.entity_id
_entity_poly.type
_entity_poly.pdbx_seq_one_letter_code
_entity_poly.pdbx_strand_id
1 'polypeptide(L)'
;TYDGTPFLFARHLARLRQSAERIALTLPFSDDEVLGRVSATIGAADLPGEAYVRILLTRGVGDIMYDPRACPSPTLIIIVKPFVPPPDETYQRGVKISLVSVVRNHPEALNPRIKSNNLLNNALAMQEAHKHGAFEALMLNYRGEISECAQSNFFIVRDGEVLTAPLEAGILPGITRGLVFELGEQLHLPVRETTLRYADLPLADEAFLTSTTREIAPVVMVDDLTIGTGRPGPVTTRLLWAFRGSRVEIEGSRIEA
;
A
#
# COMPACT_ATOMS: atom_id res chain seq x y z
N THR A 1 10.01 9.01 -4.41
CA THR A 1 11.45 9.04 -4.07
C THR A 1 11.64 9.65 -2.70
N TYR A 2 12.81 9.43 -2.12
CA TYR A 2 13.35 10.20 -1.01
C TYR A 2 14.78 10.57 -1.42
N ASP A 3 15.15 11.83 -1.24
CA ASP A 3 16.42 12.40 -1.74
C ASP A 3 16.70 12.02 -3.22
N GLY A 4 15.64 12.02 -4.04
CA GLY A 4 15.68 11.67 -5.45
C GLY A 4 15.80 10.19 -5.75
N THR A 5 15.97 9.32 -4.74
CA THR A 5 16.15 7.86 -4.90
C THR A 5 14.80 7.12 -4.75
N PRO A 6 14.46 6.17 -5.66
CA PRO A 6 13.25 5.36 -5.54
C PRO A 6 13.30 4.46 -4.30
N PHE A 7 12.39 4.69 -3.35
CA PHE A 7 12.34 3.96 -2.08
C PHE A 7 11.92 2.49 -2.25
N LEU A 8 12.70 1.57 -1.68
CA LEU A 8 12.46 0.12 -1.72
C LEU A 8 12.20 -0.42 -3.14
N PHE A 9 12.89 0.14 -4.14
CA PHE A 9 12.68 -0.13 -5.55
C PHE A 9 12.69 -1.64 -5.86
N ALA A 10 13.68 -2.38 -5.36
CA ALA A 10 13.82 -3.81 -5.61
C ALA A 10 12.58 -4.60 -5.14
N ARG A 11 12.00 -4.25 -3.98
CA ARG A 11 10.78 -4.89 -3.47
C ARG A 11 9.56 -4.59 -4.34
N HIS A 12 9.44 -3.34 -4.82
CA HIS A 12 8.38 -2.95 -5.73
C HIS A 12 8.48 -3.69 -7.05
N LEU A 13 9.69 -3.83 -7.60
CA LEU A 13 9.93 -4.50 -8.86
C LEU A 13 9.70 -6.02 -8.75
N ALA A 14 10.17 -6.65 -7.67
CA ALA A 14 9.88 -8.06 -7.39
C ALA A 14 8.37 -8.33 -7.32
N ARG A 15 7.59 -7.47 -6.64
CA ARG A 15 6.13 -7.59 -6.61
C ARG A 15 5.49 -7.35 -7.99
N LEU A 16 6.03 -6.45 -8.80
CA LEU A 16 5.57 -6.26 -10.18
C LEU A 16 5.75 -7.55 -10.99
N ARG A 17 6.93 -8.19 -10.92
CA ARG A 17 7.20 -9.47 -11.58
C ARG A 17 6.26 -10.57 -11.11
N GLN A 18 6.09 -10.74 -9.80
CA GLN A 18 5.15 -11.72 -9.24
C GLN A 18 3.70 -11.48 -9.69
N SER A 19 3.29 -10.22 -9.78
CA SER A 19 1.95 -9.86 -10.27
C SER A 19 1.80 -10.17 -11.76
N ALA A 20 2.81 -9.87 -12.56
CA ALA A 20 2.84 -10.13 -14.00
C ALA A 20 2.80 -11.64 -14.30
N GLU A 21 3.62 -12.43 -13.61
CA GLU A 21 3.67 -13.88 -13.73
C GLU A 21 2.30 -14.53 -13.49
N ARG A 22 1.58 -14.08 -12.45
CA ARG A 22 0.23 -14.59 -12.12
C ARG A 22 -0.82 -14.36 -13.20
N ILE A 23 -0.57 -13.44 -14.12
CA ILE A 23 -1.44 -13.16 -15.28
C ILE A 23 -0.77 -13.53 -16.61
N ALA A 24 0.25 -14.39 -16.58
CA ALA A 24 1.02 -14.81 -17.75
C ALA A 24 1.53 -13.59 -18.57
N LEU A 25 2.16 -12.64 -17.91
CA LEU A 25 2.77 -11.46 -18.50
C LEU A 25 4.23 -11.38 -18.06
N THR A 26 5.15 -11.27 -19.01
CA THR A 26 6.59 -11.23 -18.74
C THR A 26 7.10 -9.79 -18.87
N LEU A 27 7.87 -9.32 -17.88
CA LEU A 27 8.63 -8.08 -17.97
C LEU A 27 9.95 -8.36 -18.73
N PRO A 28 10.13 -7.87 -19.97
CA PRO A 28 11.24 -8.27 -20.82
C PRO A 28 12.53 -7.48 -20.57
N PHE A 29 12.68 -6.91 -19.37
CA PHE A 29 13.83 -6.10 -18.96
C PHE A 29 14.40 -6.64 -17.66
N SER A 30 15.72 -6.58 -17.48
CA SER A 30 16.38 -6.82 -16.19
C SER A 30 16.01 -5.74 -15.16
N ASP A 31 16.33 -5.99 -13.91
CA ASP A 31 16.04 -5.02 -12.84
C ASP A 31 16.87 -3.75 -13.02
N ASP A 32 18.13 -3.87 -13.45
CA ASP A 32 19.01 -2.74 -13.73
C ASP A 32 18.53 -1.91 -14.93
N GLU A 33 18.03 -2.56 -15.98
CA GLU A 33 17.44 -1.85 -17.12
C GLU A 33 16.19 -1.06 -16.71
N VAL A 34 15.33 -1.64 -15.85
CA VAL A 34 14.14 -0.92 -15.36
C VAL A 34 14.57 0.23 -14.47
N LEU A 35 15.54 0.04 -13.56
CA LEU A 35 16.07 1.10 -12.71
C LEU A 35 16.68 2.23 -13.54
N GLY A 36 17.50 1.91 -14.56
CA GLY A 36 18.08 2.90 -15.46
C GLY A 36 17.03 3.73 -16.19
N ARG A 37 15.94 3.08 -16.66
CA ARG A 37 14.81 3.77 -17.30
C ARG A 37 14.05 4.66 -16.33
N VAL A 38 13.84 4.21 -15.10
CA VAL A 38 13.20 5.02 -14.04
C VAL A 38 14.05 6.24 -13.72
N SER A 39 15.35 6.05 -13.50
CA SER A 39 16.28 7.17 -13.20
C SER A 39 16.34 8.18 -14.35
N ALA A 40 16.40 7.70 -15.60
CA ALA A 40 16.38 8.58 -16.78
C ALA A 40 15.05 9.36 -16.89
N THR A 41 13.92 8.73 -16.55
CA THR A 41 12.61 9.41 -16.59
C THR A 41 12.49 10.45 -15.48
N ILE A 42 13.01 10.17 -14.26
CA ILE A 42 13.06 11.13 -13.16
C ILE A 42 13.92 12.33 -13.58
N GLY A 43 15.13 12.09 -14.12
CA GLY A 43 16.02 13.16 -14.58
C GLY A 43 15.40 14.01 -15.68
N ALA A 44 14.69 13.40 -16.64
CA ALA A 44 14.02 14.12 -17.72
C ALA A 44 12.79 14.92 -17.25
N ALA A 45 12.20 14.57 -16.12
CA ALA A 45 11.05 15.27 -15.56
C ALA A 45 11.44 16.60 -14.87
N ASP A 46 12.72 16.77 -14.51
CA ASP A 46 13.29 18.00 -13.90
C ASP A 46 12.42 18.58 -12.78
N LEU A 47 12.08 17.74 -11.80
CA LEU A 47 11.14 18.11 -10.73
C LEU A 47 11.84 18.85 -9.58
N PRO A 48 11.23 19.89 -9.02
CA PRO A 48 11.76 20.62 -7.88
C PRO A 48 11.50 19.90 -6.55
N GLY A 49 11.95 18.67 -6.37
CA GLY A 49 11.73 17.90 -5.14
C GLY A 49 11.42 16.45 -5.41
N GLU A 50 10.72 15.81 -4.47
CA GLU A 50 10.45 14.38 -4.54
C GLU A 50 9.51 13.99 -5.68
N ALA A 51 9.78 12.85 -6.29
CA ALA A 51 9.00 12.29 -7.39
C ALA A 51 8.06 11.18 -6.91
N TYR A 52 6.84 11.20 -7.43
CA TYR A 52 5.98 10.02 -7.48
C TYR A 52 6.25 9.27 -8.78
N VAL A 53 6.70 8.02 -8.65
CA VAL A 53 6.98 7.15 -9.80
C VAL A 53 5.94 6.04 -9.86
N ARG A 54 5.29 5.89 -11.01
CA ARG A 54 4.37 4.79 -11.28
C ARG A 54 4.88 3.96 -12.45
N ILE A 55 5.14 2.69 -12.20
CA ILE A 55 5.58 1.72 -13.20
C ILE A 55 4.40 0.84 -13.57
N LEU A 56 4.08 0.78 -14.86
CA LEU A 56 3.00 -0.02 -15.41
C LEU A 56 3.57 -1.00 -16.43
N LEU A 57 3.23 -2.26 -16.30
CA LEU A 57 3.45 -3.27 -17.31
C LEU A 57 2.10 -3.64 -17.92
N THR A 58 1.94 -3.36 -19.21
CA THR A 58 0.73 -3.69 -19.95
C THR A 58 1.00 -4.83 -20.92
N ARG A 59 -0.05 -5.47 -21.43
CA ARG A 59 0.10 -6.49 -22.48
C ARG A 59 0.58 -5.91 -23.80
N GLY A 60 0.53 -4.57 -23.97
CA GLY A 60 0.90 -3.89 -25.20
C GLY A 60 -0.21 -3.83 -26.22
N VAL A 61 0.17 -3.73 -27.49
CA VAL A 61 -0.75 -3.58 -28.62
C VAL A 61 -1.19 -4.96 -29.11
N GLY A 62 -2.47 -5.10 -29.42
CA GLY A 62 -3.06 -6.32 -29.95
C GLY A 62 -4.50 -6.11 -30.39
N ASP A 63 -5.13 -7.16 -30.87
CA ASP A 63 -6.53 -7.14 -31.30
C ASP A 63 -7.49 -7.01 -30.08
N ILE A 64 -8.71 -6.52 -30.34
CA ILE A 64 -9.76 -6.38 -29.34
C ILE A 64 -10.39 -7.75 -29.10
N MET A 65 -9.83 -8.51 -28.16
CA MET A 65 -10.31 -9.82 -27.74
C MET A 65 -9.87 -10.15 -26.32
N TYR A 66 -10.46 -11.22 -25.75
CA TYR A 66 -10.12 -11.67 -24.39
C TYR A 66 -8.90 -12.61 -24.34
N ASP A 67 -8.42 -13.11 -25.48
CA ASP A 67 -7.25 -13.98 -25.54
C ASP A 67 -5.97 -13.15 -25.31
N PRO A 68 -5.21 -13.38 -24.24
CA PRO A 68 -3.99 -12.63 -23.95
C PRO A 68 -2.90 -12.82 -25.02
N ARG A 69 -2.95 -13.87 -25.84
CA ARG A 69 -2.01 -14.13 -26.93
C ARG A 69 -2.14 -13.13 -28.07
N ALA A 70 -3.25 -12.41 -28.16
CA ALA A 70 -3.44 -11.31 -29.10
C ALA A 70 -2.48 -10.13 -28.89
N CYS A 71 -1.84 -10.05 -27.73
CA CYS A 71 -0.89 -8.99 -27.38
C CYS A 71 0.51 -9.60 -27.20
N PRO A 72 1.28 -9.80 -28.27
CA PRO A 72 2.53 -10.56 -28.25
C PRO A 72 3.70 -9.81 -27.57
N SER A 73 3.61 -8.49 -27.45
CA SER A 73 4.71 -7.65 -26.97
C SER A 73 4.25 -6.73 -25.83
N PRO A 74 4.67 -7.00 -24.59
CA PRO A 74 4.32 -6.17 -23.46
C PRO A 74 4.95 -4.78 -23.56
N THR A 75 4.28 -3.78 -22.99
CA THR A 75 4.76 -2.39 -22.94
C THR A 75 5.00 -1.97 -21.50
N LEU A 76 6.22 -1.50 -21.22
CA LEU A 76 6.59 -0.87 -19.96
C LEU A 76 6.33 0.64 -20.06
N ILE A 77 5.55 1.17 -19.11
CA ILE A 77 5.24 2.60 -19.02
C ILE A 77 5.73 3.10 -17.66
N ILE A 78 6.50 4.18 -17.67
CA ILE A 78 6.99 4.85 -16.47
C ILE A 78 6.39 6.25 -16.46
N ILE A 79 5.65 6.56 -15.42
CA ILE A 79 5.03 7.88 -15.21
C ILE A 79 5.70 8.52 -14.00
N VAL A 80 6.25 9.71 -14.20
CA VAL A 80 6.87 10.51 -13.15
C VAL A 80 6.11 11.82 -13.02
N LYS A 81 5.81 12.21 -11.79
CA LYS A 81 5.19 13.50 -11.46
C LYS A 81 5.66 13.97 -10.08
N PRO A 82 5.48 15.27 -9.74
CA PRO A 82 5.79 15.74 -8.39
C PRO A 82 5.05 14.90 -7.33
N PHE A 83 5.74 14.54 -6.27
CA PHE A 83 5.11 13.91 -5.11
C PHE A 83 4.50 15.00 -4.21
N VAL A 84 3.23 14.86 -3.92
CA VAL A 84 2.52 15.69 -2.95
C VAL A 84 2.23 14.81 -1.73
N PRO A 85 2.97 15.00 -0.62
CA PRO A 85 2.73 14.23 0.60
C PRO A 85 1.36 14.57 1.19
N PRO A 86 0.76 13.68 1.98
CA PRO A 86 -0.39 14.03 2.81
C PRO A 86 -0.04 15.21 3.72
N PRO A 87 -1.03 16.09 4.02
CA PRO A 87 -0.82 17.18 4.96
C PRO A 87 -0.33 16.67 6.34
N ASP A 88 0.46 17.47 7.05
CA ASP A 88 0.98 17.11 8.37
C ASP A 88 -0.12 16.80 9.39
N GLU A 89 -1.27 17.44 9.25
CA GLU A 89 -2.46 17.16 10.06
C GLU A 89 -2.88 15.69 10.00
N THR A 90 -2.67 15.02 8.85
CA THR A 90 -2.91 13.58 8.70
C THR A 90 -2.19 12.75 9.76
N TYR A 91 -0.97 13.14 10.10
CA TYR A 91 -0.14 12.44 11.08
C TYR A 91 -0.30 12.97 12.51
N GLN A 92 -0.57 14.27 12.65
CA GLN A 92 -0.72 14.92 13.96
C GLN A 92 -2.10 14.66 14.58
N ARG A 93 -3.14 14.60 13.76
CA ARG A 93 -4.54 14.44 14.23
C ARG A 93 -5.12 13.08 13.91
N GLY A 94 -4.54 12.35 12.96
CA GLY A 94 -5.10 11.13 12.43
C GLY A 94 -6.27 11.37 11.48
N VAL A 95 -6.75 10.30 10.86
CA VAL A 95 -7.82 10.35 9.87
C VAL A 95 -9.05 9.56 10.29
N LYS A 96 -10.21 9.98 9.77
CA LYS A 96 -11.44 9.19 9.77
C LYS A 96 -11.45 8.32 8.50
N ILE A 97 -11.76 7.03 8.66
CA ILE A 97 -12.05 6.11 7.56
C ILE A 97 -13.48 5.60 7.67
N SER A 98 -14.01 5.01 6.61
CA SER A 98 -15.37 4.45 6.61
C SER A 98 -15.34 2.98 6.26
N LEU A 99 -16.06 2.16 7.04
CA LEU A 99 -16.40 0.81 6.64
C LEU A 99 -17.45 0.88 5.54
N VAL A 100 -17.13 0.36 4.36
CA VAL A 100 -17.99 0.45 3.20
C VAL A 100 -18.73 -0.86 2.93
N SER A 101 -19.86 -0.77 2.22
CA SER A 101 -20.66 -1.93 1.80
C SER A 101 -19.99 -2.74 0.68
N VAL A 102 -19.04 -2.14 -0.03
CA VAL A 102 -18.30 -2.78 -1.12
C VAL A 102 -17.38 -3.86 -0.56
N VAL A 103 -17.68 -5.11 -0.89
CA VAL A 103 -16.87 -6.27 -0.49
C VAL A 103 -15.60 -6.33 -1.31
N ARG A 104 -14.46 -6.63 -0.67
CA ARG A 104 -13.17 -6.84 -1.34
C ARG A 104 -13.25 -8.00 -2.32
N ASN A 105 -12.64 -7.87 -3.49
CA ASN A 105 -12.61 -8.92 -4.51
C ASN A 105 -12.25 -10.29 -3.92
N HIS A 106 -13.02 -11.29 -4.31
CA HIS A 106 -12.76 -12.67 -3.92
C HIS A 106 -11.42 -13.16 -4.53
N PRO A 107 -10.54 -13.80 -3.73
CA PRO A 107 -9.22 -14.24 -4.21
C PRO A 107 -9.27 -15.20 -5.41
N GLU A 108 -10.34 -16.00 -5.53
CA GLU A 108 -10.54 -16.93 -6.64
C GLU A 108 -11.11 -16.27 -7.90
N ALA A 109 -11.66 -15.04 -7.79
CA ALA A 109 -12.18 -14.28 -8.94
C ALA A 109 -11.12 -13.27 -9.45
N LEU A 110 -10.81 -12.28 -8.65
CA LEU A 110 -9.80 -11.25 -8.93
C LEU A 110 -8.83 -11.18 -7.75
N ASN A 111 -7.78 -11.99 -7.79
CA ASN A 111 -6.87 -12.16 -6.66
C ASN A 111 -6.21 -10.82 -6.25
N PRO A 112 -6.49 -10.30 -5.04
CA PRO A 112 -5.93 -9.03 -4.58
C PRO A 112 -4.40 -9.02 -4.44
N ARG A 113 -3.75 -10.19 -4.40
CA ARG A 113 -2.29 -10.30 -4.41
C ARG A 113 -1.67 -9.85 -5.74
N ILE A 114 -2.47 -9.76 -6.81
CA ILE A 114 -2.06 -9.21 -8.10
C ILE A 114 -2.28 -7.70 -8.06
N LYS A 115 -1.18 -6.93 -8.09
CA LYS A 115 -1.30 -5.46 -8.14
C LYS A 115 -1.62 -4.99 -9.55
N SER A 116 -2.83 -5.32 -10.01
CA SER A 116 -3.33 -4.95 -11.33
C SER A 116 -3.93 -3.54 -11.35
N ASN A 117 -4.19 -3.02 -12.56
CA ASN A 117 -4.96 -1.79 -12.77
C ASN A 117 -6.47 -2.02 -12.86
N ASN A 118 -6.97 -3.21 -12.56
CA ASN A 118 -8.40 -3.45 -12.39
C ASN A 118 -8.85 -2.92 -11.02
N LEU A 119 -9.05 -1.62 -10.94
CA LEU A 119 -9.30 -0.87 -9.69
C LEU A 119 -10.77 -0.50 -9.49
N LEU A 120 -11.71 -1.09 -10.25
CA LEU A 120 -13.12 -0.73 -10.14
C LEU A 120 -13.66 -0.99 -8.73
N ASN A 121 -13.32 -2.14 -8.11
CA ASN A 121 -13.71 -2.44 -6.73
C ASN A 121 -13.21 -1.37 -5.74
N ASN A 122 -11.94 -0.95 -5.87
CA ASN A 122 -11.34 0.09 -5.05
C ASN A 122 -12.00 1.47 -5.30
N ALA A 123 -12.31 1.79 -6.55
CA ALA A 123 -12.93 3.07 -6.92
C ALA A 123 -14.36 3.18 -6.36
N LEU A 124 -15.15 2.10 -6.42
CA LEU A 124 -16.49 2.05 -5.83
C LEU A 124 -16.43 2.19 -4.30
N ALA A 125 -15.49 1.51 -3.65
CA ALA A 125 -15.27 1.63 -2.21
C ALA A 125 -14.91 3.09 -1.83
N MET A 126 -13.99 3.73 -2.55
CA MET A 126 -13.62 5.13 -2.31
C MET A 126 -14.78 6.09 -2.57
N GLN A 127 -15.60 5.83 -3.59
CA GLN A 127 -16.79 6.64 -3.86
C GLN A 127 -17.77 6.64 -2.67
N GLU A 128 -17.96 5.47 -2.03
CA GLU A 128 -18.81 5.34 -0.85
C GLU A 128 -18.18 6.06 0.35
N ALA A 129 -16.89 5.83 0.63
CA ALA A 129 -16.18 6.49 1.71
C ALA A 129 -16.20 8.02 1.62
N HIS A 130 -16.06 8.57 0.41
CA HIS A 130 -16.14 10.02 0.19
C HIS A 130 -17.54 10.58 0.49
N LYS A 131 -18.62 9.84 0.25
CA LYS A 131 -19.98 10.26 0.63
C LYS A 131 -20.13 10.36 2.14
N HIS A 132 -19.35 9.57 2.90
CA HIS A 132 -19.30 9.61 4.37
C HIS A 132 -18.26 10.60 4.92
N GLY A 133 -17.63 11.41 4.06
CA GLY A 133 -16.59 12.35 4.45
C GLY A 133 -15.32 11.69 4.99
N ALA A 134 -15.05 10.44 4.59
CA ALA A 134 -13.92 9.67 5.06
C ALA A 134 -12.69 9.83 4.14
N PHE A 135 -11.50 9.73 4.73
CA PHE A 135 -10.22 9.78 4.04
C PHE A 135 -9.96 8.53 3.21
N GLU A 136 -10.45 7.36 3.66
CA GLU A 136 -10.19 6.06 3.05
C GLU A 136 -11.37 5.11 3.31
N ALA A 137 -11.52 4.10 2.46
CA ALA A 137 -12.52 3.05 2.59
C ALA A 137 -11.90 1.81 3.26
N LEU A 138 -12.47 1.33 4.36
CA LEU A 138 -12.17 0.03 4.94
C LEU A 138 -13.12 -1.01 4.36
N MET A 139 -12.61 -2.13 3.84
CA MET A 139 -13.41 -3.16 3.20
C MET A 139 -13.41 -4.46 4.02
N LEU A 140 -14.56 -5.14 4.03
CA LEU A 140 -14.64 -6.53 4.46
C LEU A 140 -14.40 -7.47 3.28
N ASN A 141 -13.95 -8.69 3.56
CA ASN A 141 -13.95 -9.76 2.60
C ASN A 141 -15.33 -10.49 2.58
N TYR A 142 -15.47 -11.49 1.73
CA TYR A 142 -16.70 -12.29 1.58
C TYR A 142 -17.09 -13.10 2.83
N ARG A 143 -16.20 -13.24 3.82
CA ARG A 143 -16.46 -13.87 5.12
C ARG A 143 -16.87 -12.86 6.21
N GLY A 144 -17.02 -11.58 5.87
CA GLY A 144 -17.31 -10.51 6.82
C GLY A 144 -16.12 -10.18 7.73
N GLU A 145 -14.89 -10.51 7.32
CA GLU A 145 -13.67 -10.18 8.02
C GLU A 145 -13.06 -8.90 7.44
N ILE A 146 -12.43 -8.08 8.28
CA ILE A 146 -11.67 -6.92 7.82
C ILE A 146 -10.54 -7.42 6.93
N SER A 147 -10.47 -6.88 5.72
CA SER A 147 -9.41 -7.16 4.76
C SER A 147 -8.37 -6.03 4.74
N GLU A 148 -8.57 -5.06 3.90
CA GLU A 148 -7.68 -3.91 3.74
C GLU A 148 -8.50 -2.67 3.34
N CYS A 149 -7.85 -1.52 3.30
CA CYS A 149 -8.45 -0.32 2.72
C CYS A 149 -8.37 -0.33 1.19
N ALA A 150 -9.09 0.58 0.54
CA ALA A 150 -9.09 0.67 -0.93
C ALA A 150 -7.70 0.93 -1.53
N GLN A 151 -6.81 1.62 -0.81
CA GLN A 151 -5.46 1.97 -1.29
C GLN A 151 -4.34 1.63 -0.30
N SER A 152 -4.66 1.01 0.86
CA SER A 152 -3.76 0.83 2.00
C SER A 152 -4.04 -0.49 2.71
N ASN A 153 -3.04 -1.05 3.41
CA ASN A 153 -3.31 -2.11 4.38
C ASN A 153 -3.72 -1.48 5.72
N PHE A 154 -4.49 -2.21 6.49
CA PHE A 154 -5.07 -1.77 7.76
C PHE A 154 -4.48 -2.55 8.94
N PHE A 155 -4.25 -1.85 10.04
CA PHE A 155 -3.71 -2.38 11.29
C PHE A 155 -4.48 -1.82 12.48
N ILE A 156 -4.56 -2.61 13.54
CA ILE A 156 -4.95 -2.15 14.87
C ILE A 156 -3.83 -2.44 15.87
N VAL A 157 -3.82 -1.72 16.96
CA VAL A 157 -3.01 -2.02 18.16
C VAL A 157 -3.97 -2.40 19.27
N ARG A 158 -3.70 -3.52 19.94
CA ARG A 158 -4.46 -3.97 21.10
C ARG A 158 -3.52 -4.64 22.10
N ASP A 159 -3.60 -4.25 23.36
CA ASP A 159 -2.76 -4.80 24.44
C ASP A 159 -1.25 -4.77 24.13
N GLY A 160 -0.80 -3.71 23.42
CA GLY A 160 0.59 -3.55 23.00
C GLY A 160 1.01 -4.39 21.79
N GLU A 161 0.13 -5.19 21.20
CA GLU A 161 0.37 -5.95 19.97
C GLU A 161 -0.17 -5.20 18.73
N VAL A 162 0.59 -5.24 17.64
CA VAL A 162 0.18 -4.73 16.33
C VAL A 162 -0.43 -5.87 15.51
N LEU A 163 -1.68 -5.74 15.11
CA LEU A 163 -2.47 -6.78 14.46
C LEU A 163 -2.91 -6.34 13.06
N THR A 164 -2.82 -7.22 12.08
CA THR A 164 -3.29 -6.97 10.71
C THR A 164 -3.91 -8.23 10.12
N ALA A 165 -4.74 -8.07 9.11
CA ALA A 165 -5.33 -9.18 8.39
C ALA A 165 -4.26 -10.06 7.72
N PRO A 166 -4.42 -11.40 7.71
CA PRO A 166 -3.55 -12.31 7.01
C PRO A 166 -3.76 -12.21 5.49
N LEU A 167 -2.78 -12.68 4.70
CA LEU A 167 -2.90 -12.64 3.24
C LEU A 167 -4.11 -13.42 2.70
N GLU A 168 -4.57 -14.43 3.44
CA GLU A 168 -5.75 -15.26 3.15
C GLU A 168 -7.07 -14.50 3.30
N ALA A 169 -7.05 -13.35 3.96
CA ALA A 169 -8.20 -12.43 3.98
C ALA A 169 -8.48 -11.77 2.62
N GLY A 170 -7.60 -11.97 1.63
CA GLY A 170 -7.74 -11.39 0.29
C GLY A 170 -7.21 -9.96 0.24
N ILE A 171 -5.99 -9.74 0.71
CA ILE A 171 -5.31 -8.45 0.72
C ILE A 171 -4.10 -8.44 -0.21
N LEU A 172 -3.65 -7.23 -0.57
CA LEU A 172 -2.38 -7.03 -1.25
C LEU A 172 -1.23 -7.18 -0.24
N PRO A 173 -0.15 -7.94 -0.56
CA PRO A 173 1.09 -7.92 0.21
C PRO A 173 1.79 -6.55 0.03
N GLY A 174 1.42 -5.59 0.88
CA GLY A 174 1.94 -4.21 0.82
C GLY A 174 3.43 -4.15 1.18
N ILE A 175 4.22 -3.35 0.47
CA ILE A 175 5.64 -3.16 0.78
C ILE A 175 5.79 -2.49 2.14
N THR A 176 5.03 -1.41 2.38
CA THR A 176 5.01 -0.74 3.70
C THR A 176 4.45 -1.65 4.79
N ARG A 177 3.45 -2.51 4.47
CA ARG A 177 2.98 -3.55 5.40
C ARG A 177 4.11 -4.49 5.82
N GLY A 178 4.89 -4.98 4.87
CA GLY A 178 6.07 -5.84 5.16
C GLY A 178 7.09 -5.12 6.04
N LEU A 179 7.35 -3.85 5.76
CA LEU A 179 8.28 -3.05 6.56
C LEU A 179 7.80 -2.86 8.02
N VAL A 180 6.48 -2.82 8.28
CA VAL A 180 5.96 -2.76 9.67
C VAL A 180 6.37 -3.99 10.49
N PHE A 181 6.41 -5.19 9.89
CA PHE A 181 6.91 -6.39 10.60
C PHE A 181 8.39 -6.26 10.95
N GLU A 182 9.21 -5.80 10.00
CA GLU A 182 10.66 -5.58 10.21
C GLU A 182 10.92 -4.52 11.28
N LEU A 183 10.19 -3.41 11.22
CA LEU A 183 10.26 -2.35 12.24
C LEU A 183 9.76 -2.84 13.61
N GLY A 184 8.75 -3.71 13.62
CA GLY A 184 8.28 -4.35 14.84
C GLY A 184 9.38 -5.15 15.53
N GLU A 185 10.13 -5.96 14.77
CA GLU A 185 11.28 -6.71 15.29
C GLU A 185 12.35 -5.78 15.86
N GLN A 186 12.74 -4.73 15.13
CA GLN A 186 13.73 -3.74 15.57
C GLN A 186 13.32 -3.00 16.84
N LEU A 187 12.03 -2.72 16.98
CA LEU A 187 11.46 -1.97 18.09
C LEU A 187 11.00 -2.87 19.25
N HIS A 188 11.15 -4.19 19.13
CA HIS A 188 10.60 -5.17 20.10
C HIS A 188 9.09 -5.00 20.31
N LEU A 189 8.36 -4.68 19.24
CA LEU A 189 6.90 -4.62 19.19
C LEU A 189 6.37 -5.89 18.52
N PRO A 190 5.52 -6.68 19.17
CA PRO A 190 4.89 -7.82 18.53
C PRO A 190 4.00 -7.38 17.37
N VAL A 191 4.28 -7.87 16.17
CA VAL A 191 3.45 -7.64 14.97
C VAL A 191 3.03 -9.00 14.43
N ARG A 192 1.74 -9.23 14.30
CA ARG A 192 1.24 -10.52 13.81
C ARG A 192 0.01 -10.40 12.91
N GLU A 193 -0.15 -11.38 12.06
CA GLU A 193 -1.35 -11.59 11.28
C GLU A 193 -2.42 -12.27 12.12
N THR A 194 -3.65 -11.78 12.03
CA THR A 194 -4.81 -12.39 12.66
C THR A 194 -6.09 -12.01 11.91
N THR A 195 -7.11 -12.85 12.01
CA THR A 195 -8.44 -12.50 11.51
C THR A 195 -9.00 -11.35 12.34
N LEU A 196 -9.28 -10.24 11.68
CA LEU A 196 -9.90 -9.06 12.26
C LEU A 196 -11.36 -8.97 11.83
N ARG A 197 -12.23 -8.56 12.75
CA ARG A 197 -13.66 -8.31 12.50
C ARG A 197 -14.04 -6.92 12.98
N TYR A 198 -15.19 -6.44 12.55
CA TYR A 198 -15.70 -5.15 13.03
C TYR A 198 -15.78 -5.06 14.55
N ALA A 199 -16.13 -6.18 15.20
CA ALA A 199 -16.21 -6.27 16.66
C ALA A 199 -14.85 -6.09 17.38
N ASP A 200 -13.74 -6.19 16.69
CA ASP A 200 -12.40 -5.94 17.25
C ASP A 200 -12.06 -4.44 17.32
N LEU A 201 -12.70 -3.61 16.50
CA LEU A 201 -12.42 -2.18 16.42
C LEU A 201 -12.69 -1.42 17.75
N PRO A 202 -13.80 -1.67 18.47
CA PRO A 202 -14.01 -1.04 19.78
C PRO A 202 -12.98 -1.44 20.85
N LEU A 203 -12.25 -2.55 20.64
CA LEU A 203 -11.24 -3.06 21.56
C LEU A 203 -9.82 -2.61 21.17
N ALA A 204 -9.69 -1.85 20.10
CA ALA A 204 -8.39 -1.36 19.64
C ALA A 204 -7.97 -0.12 20.43
N ASP A 205 -6.74 -0.12 20.93
CA ASP A 205 -6.11 1.04 21.56
C ASP A 205 -5.71 2.09 20.51
N GLU A 206 -5.26 1.62 19.34
CA GLU A 206 -4.88 2.44 18.20
C GLU A 206 -5.25 1.72 16.87
N ALA A 207 -5.33 2.49 15.80
CA ALA A 207 -5.38 1.95 14.44
C ALA A 207 -4.56 2.81 13.48
N PHE A 208 -4.09 2.20 12.42
CA PHE A 208 -3.38 2.91 11.36
C PHE A 208 -3.50 2.21 10.00
N LEU A 209 -3.20 2.93 8.95
CA LEU A 209 -3.11 2.40 7.60
C LEU A 209 -1.70 2.60 7.03
N THR A 210 -1.32 1.75 6.07
CA THR A 210 0.01 1.79 5.46
C THR A 210 -0.05 1.77 3.94
N SER A 211 0.67 2.66 3.31
CA SER A 211 0.94 2.62 1.87
C SER A 211 2.24 3.37 1.54
N THR A 212 2.76 3.17 0.34
CA THR A 212 4.00 3.81 -0.12
C THR A 212 3.92 5.34 -0.05
N THR A 213 2.77 5.94 -0.33
CA THR A 213 2.60 7.41 -0.40
C THR A 213 2.05 8.03 0.87
N ARG A 214 1.50 7.22 1.78
CA ARG A 214 0.91 7.67 3.06
C ARG A 214 1.72 7.20 4.26
N GLU A 215 2.81 6.49 4.02
CA GLU A 215 3.68 5.96 5.07
C GLU A 215 2.87 5.10 6.07
N ILE A 216 2.84 5.50 7.35
CA ILE A 216 2.03 4.95 8.44
C ILE A 216 1.11 6.06 8.93
N ALA A 217 -0.13 6.09 8.46
CA ALA A 217 -1.08 7.14 8.79
C ALA A 217 -2.04 6.69 9.91
N PRO A 218 -2.10 7.41 11.04
CA PRO A 218 -2.99 7.06 12.15
C PRO A 218 -4.45 7.13 11.76
N VAL A 219 -5.25 6.14 12.18
CA VAL A 219 -6.71 6.13 12.07
C VAL A 219 -7.29 6.34 13.46
N VAL A 220 -8.08 7.38 13.63
CA VAL A 220 -8.67 7.76 14.92
C VAL A 220 -10.17 7.53 14.99
N MET A 221 -10.79 7.24 13.84
CA MET A 221 -12.22 7.01 13.74
C MET A 221 -12.56 6.09 12.57
N VAL A 222 -13.45 5.14 12.78
CA VAL A 222 -14.08 4.31 11.74
C VAL A 222 -15.58 4.57 11.79
N ASP A 223 -16.14 5.18 10.75
CA ASP A 223 -17.49 5.77 10.75
C ASP A 223 -17.70 6.70 11.95
N ASP A 224 -18.58 6.36 12.87
CA ASP A 224 -18.82 7.11 14.13
C ASP A 224 -18.14 6.46 15.34
N LEU A 225 -17.41 5.37 15.15
CA LEU A 225 -16.66 4.70 16.19
C LEU A 225 -15.30 5.37 16.39
N THR A 226 -15.09 5.96 17.54
CA THR A 226 -13.78 6.47 17.96
C THR A 226 -12.85 5.30 18.31
N ILE A 227 -11.63 5.29 17.76
CA ILE A 227 -10.59 4.30 18.09
C ILE A 227 -9.74 4.84 19.24
N GLY A 228 -9.59 4.03 20.29
CA GLY A 228 -8.81 4.38 21.48
C GLY A 228 -9.24 5.74 22.06
N THR A 229 -8.29 6.67 22.12
CA THR A 229 -8.55 8.04 22.66
C THR A 229 -9.04 9.05 21.61
N GLY A 230 -9.24 8.63 20.35
CA GLY A 230 -9.54 9.54 19.25
C GLY A 230 -8.35 10.39 18.80
N ARG A 231 -7.14 9.97 19.12
CA ARG A 231 -5.87 10.62 18.76
C ARG A 231 -4.84 9.58 18.33
N PRO A 232 -3.83 9.97 17.52
CA PRO A 232 -2.71 9.09 17.20
C PRO A 232 -2.05 8.56 18.49
N GLY A 233 -1.90 7.25 18.56
CA GLY A 233 -1.34 6.60 19.74
C GLY A 233 0.19 6.45 19.69
N PRO A 234 0.82 6.06 20.81
CA PRO A 234 2.28 5.99 20.93
C PRO A 234 2.90 4.91 20.05
N VAL A 235 2.25 3.76 19.87
CA VAL A 235 2.78 2.66 19.04
C VAL A 235 2.81 3.07 17.56
N THR A 236 1.71 3.62 17.04
CA THR A 236 1.62 4.14 15.68
C THR A 236 2.66 5.25 15.44
N THR A 237 2.80 6.17 16.40
CA THR A 237 3.77 7.26 16.31
C THR A 237 5.19 6.72 16.29
N ARG A 238 5.53 5.76 17.13
CA ARG A 238 6.85 5.12 17.20
C ARG A 238 7.19 4.39 15.90
N LEU A 239 6.23 3.67 15.32
CA LEU A 239 6.40 3.01 14.01
C LEU A 239 6.60 4.02 12.89
N LEU A 240 5.85 5.12 12.86
CA LEU A 240 6.02 6.19 11.88
C LEU A 240 7.41 6.83 11.96
N TRP A 241 7.91 7.11 13.16
CA TRP A 241 9.26 7.65 13.36
C TRP A 241 10.33 6.67 12.89
N ALA A 242 10.20 5.39 13.23
CA ALA A 242 11.12 4.35 12.79
C ALA A 242 11.09 4.18 11.26
N PHE A 243 9.89 4.21 10.65
CA PHE A 243 9.73 4.21 9.19
C PHE A 243 10.50 5.39 8.55
N ARG A 244 10.34 6.59 9.09
CA ARG A 244 11.02 7.78 8.58
C ARG A 244 12.53 7.74 8.82
N GLY A 245 13.00 7.15 9.91
CA GLY A 245 14.41 6.91 10.19
C GLY A 245 15.04 5.88 9.24
N SER A 246 14.34 4.78 8.97
CA SER A 246 14.83 3.71 8.08
C SER A 246 15.04 4.15 6.63
N ARG A 247 14.45 5.26 6.19
CA ARG A 247 14.68 5.83 4.86
C ARG A 247 16.15 6.19 4.63
N VAL A 248 16.80 6.71 5.65
CA VAL A 248 18.22 7.12 5.60
C VAL A 248 19.15 5.91 5.61
N GLU A 249 18.86 4.88 6.43
CA GLU A 249 19.71 3.68 6.55
C GLU A 249 19.66 2.76 5.32
N ILE A 250 18.48 2.59 4.72
CA ILE A 250 18.28 1.74 3.53
C ILE A 250 19.00 2.34 2.32
N GLU A 251 19.17 3.64 2.27
CA GLU A 251 19.91 4.36 1.23
C GLU A 251 21.42 4.32 1.44
N GLY A 252 21.90 4.44 2.69
CA GLY A 252 23.31 4.38 3.05
C GLY A 252 23.99 3.03 2.79
N SER A 253 23.27 1.92 2.92
CA SER A 253 23.81 0.57 2.69
C SER A 253 24.05 0.21 1.21
N ARG A 254 23.69 1.07 0.25
CA ARG A 254 23.95 0.87 -1.20
C ARG A 254 25.19 1.57 -1.73
N ILE A 255 25.88 2.36 -0.90
CA ILE A 255 27.11 3.07 -1.31
C ILE A 255 28.36 2.18 -1.10
N GLU A 256 28.25 1.06 -0.38
CA GLU A 256 29.39 0.17 -0.04
C GLU A 256 29.31 -1.24 -0.66
N ALA A 257 28.52 -1.46 -1.73
CA ALA A 257 28.44 -2.78 -2.37
C ALA A 257 28.77 -2.71 -3.88
#